data_e2aaf3f9fd58e64aa13ef1459fb924bd
#
_entry.id   e2aaf3f9fd58e64aa13ef1459fb924bd
#
_cell.length_a   1.000
_cell.length_b   1.000
_cell.length_c   1.000
_cell.angle_alpha   90.00
_cell.angle_beta   90.00
_cell.angle_gamma   90.00
#
_symmetry.space_group_name_H-M   'P 1'
#
loop_
_entity.id
_entity.type
_entity.pdbx_description
1 polymer ?
#
loop_
_entity_poly.entity_id
_entity_poly.type
_entity_poly.pdbx_seq_one_letter_code
_entity_poly.pdbx_strand_id
1 'polypeptide(L)'
;MPGSGWLGRLALGCLAALAASVPVRAQDKAAPPLVFTGIPDQDESRLVERFGKVAAYLEARLGVPVRYIPVKSYPAAVTAFTNGQVQLAWFGGFTGVQARKAVPGSQAIAQGAEDAAFKTYLIANAATGLKPGKDFPKDVAGKTFTFGARASTSGRLMPEYFIRQAFPGRSLDQVFPRVGFSGDHTRTIQLVQSGAFAVGAVDYAVWDLETKAGKVDPKTVTVIWESPAFPDYQWTVRGDVEQTYGAGFTDRLRTALTGITDPAILEPFGRSKFVPVTNAAYAPLLEVGRSTGLLD
;
A
#
# COMPACT_ATOMS: atom_id res chain seq x y z
N MET A 1 -102.11 38.27 -20.95
CA MET A 1 -101.70 39.43 -20.16
C MET A 1 -100.47 39.03 -19.35
N PRO A 2 -99.54 39.88 -19.11
CA PRO A 2 -98.13 39.57 -19.44
C PRO A 2 -97.29 39.20 -18.21
N GLY A 3 -96.24 38.49 -18.38
CA GLY A 3 -95.26 38.19 -17.38
C GLY A 3 -93.81 38.30 -17.94
N SER A 4 -93.17 39.28 -17.46
CA SER A 4 -91.80 39.63 -17.85
C SER A 4 -90.72 38.66 -17.25
N GLY A 5 -89.92 38.13 -18.12
CA GLY A 5 -88.76 37.35 -17.73
C GLY A 5 -87.50 38.21 -17.46
N TRP A 6 -86.71 37.87 -16.49
CA TRP A 6 -85.42 38.48 -16.20
C TRP A 6 -84.31 37.48 -16.44
N LEU A 7 -83.46 37.78 -17.38
CA LEU A 7 -82.24 37.02 -17.71
C LEU A 7 -81.10 37.42 -16.76
N GLY A 8 -80.71 36.48 -15.89
CA GLY A 8 -79.48 36.62 -15.11
C GLY A 8 -78.31 36.05 -15.88
N ARG A 9 -77.33 36.86 -16.25
CA ARG A 9 -76.00 36.44 -16.80
C ARG A 9 -75.09 36.01 -15.67
N LEU A 10 -74.76 34.70 -15.62
CA LEU A 10 -73.68 34.17 -14.82
C LEU A 10 -72.34 34.37 -15.58
N ALA A 11 -71.47 35.21 -15.03
CA ALA A 11 -70.07 35.35 -15.51
C ALA A 11 -69.26 34.26 -14.84
N LEU A 12 -68.77 33.29 -15.64
CA LEU A 12 -67.76 32.30 -15.24
C LEU A 12 -66.40 32.97 -15.22
N GLY A 13 -65.91 33.24 -14.02
CA GLY A 13 -64.53 33.66 -13.84
C GLY A 13 -63.55 32.47 -13.89
N CYS A 14 -62.77 32.32 -14.95
CA CYS A 14 -61.63 31.37 -15.02
C CYS A 14 -60.48 31.86 -14.14
N LEU A 15 -60.29 31.26 -12.96
CA LEU A 15 -59.06 31.41 -12.21
C LEU A 15 -58.03 30.52 -12.87
N ALA A 16 -57.07 31.12 -13.60
CA ALA A 16 -55.87 30.45 -14.05
C ALA A 16 -54.89 30.33 -12.87
N ALA A 17 -54.79 29.13 -12.28
CA ALA A 17 -53.78 28.81 -11.29
C ALA A 17 -52.42 28.68 -12.00
N LEU A 18 -51.53 29.68 -11.87
CA LEU A 18 -50.13 29.54 -12.22
C LEU A 18 -49.46 28.56 -11.23
N ALA A 19 -49.32 27.33 -11.65
CA ALA A 19 -48.46 26.37 -10.97
C ALA A 19 -46.98 26.81 -11.16
N ALA A 20 -46.40 27.46 -10.14
CA ALA A 20 -44.98 27.73 -10.08
C ALA A 20 -44.27 26.37 -9.93
N SER A 21 -43.67 25.88 -11.01
CA SER A 21 -42.77 24.72 -10.98
C SER A 21 -41.49 25.11 -10.23
N VAL A 22 -41.41 24.75 -8.95
CA VAL A 22 -40.19 24.82 -8.18
C VAL A 22 -39.24 23.79 -8.79
N PRO A 23 -38.04 24.17 -9.29
CA PRO A 23 -37.09 23.19 -9.78
C PRO A 23 -36.69 22.29 -8.60
N VAL A 24 -37.05 21.02 -8.69
CA VAL A 24 -36.51 19.97 -7.79
C VAL A 24 -35.01 19.92 -8.04
N ARG A 25 -34.29 20.54 -7.15
CA ARG A 25 -32.82 20.43 -7.12
C ARG A 25 -32.56 18.96 -6.88
N ALA A 26 -32.02 18.27 -7.90
CA ALA A 26 -31.49 16.93 -7.73
C ALA A 26 -30.58 16.96 -6.50
N GLN A 27 -30.92 16.19 -5.47
CA GLN A 27 -30.02 15.97 -4.35
C GLN A 27 -28.75 15.36 -4.95
N ASP A 28 -27.66 16.12 -4.96
CA ASP A 28 -26.35 15.59 -5.29
C ASP A 28 -26.13 14.41 -4.33
N LYS A 29 -26.22 13.20 -4.86
CA LYS A 29 -25.86 12.00 -4.10
C LYS A 29 -24.43 12.20 -3.66
N ALA A 30 -24.20 12.30 -2.34
CA ALA A 30 -22.87 12.37 -1.79
C ALA A 30 -22.01 11.25 -2.40
N ALA A 31 -20.80 11.59 -2.84
CA ALA A 31 -19.90 10.63 -3.42
C ALA A 31 -19.68 9.46 -2.43
N PRO A 32 -19.61 8.22 -2.91
CA PRO A 32 -19.34 7.09 -2.03
C PRO A 32 -17.95 7.28 -1.37
N PRO A 33 -17.71 6.67 -0.20
CA PRO A 33 -16.42 6.79 0.47
C PRO A 33 -15.29 6.21 -0.39
N LEU A 34 -14.16 6.92 -0.46
CA LEU A 34 -12.91 6.36 -0.95
C LEU A 34 -12.40 5.37 0.08
N VAL A 35 -12.43 4.09 -0.25
CA VAL A 35 -11.92 3.04 0.63
C VAL A 35 -10.49 2.69 0.22
N PHE A 36 -9.60 2.59 1.20
CA PHE A 36 -8.24 2.20 0.92
C PHE A 36 -7.70 1.19 1.95
N THR A 37 -6.61 0.54 1.58
CA THR A 37 -5.87 -0.39 2.44
C THR A 37 -4.36 -0.17 2.33
N GLY A 38 -3.60 -0.89 3.12
CA GLY A 38 -2.15 -1.04 3.00
C GLY A 38 -1.74 -2.47 3.27
N ILE A 39 -0.61 -2.91 2.70
CA ILE A 39 -0.03 -4.20 3.07
C ILE A 39 0.33 -4.20 4.56
N PRO A 40 0.08 -5.30 5.28
CA PRO A 40 0.40 -5.40 6.69
C PRO A 40 1.89 -5.68 6.90
N ASP A 41 2.72 -4.64 6.73
CA ASP A 41 4.18 -4.67 6.81
C ASP A 41 4.72 -4.61 8.25
N GLN A 42 3.87 -4.20 9.19
CA GLN A 42 4.16 -4.05 10.62
C GLN A 42 2.97 -4.51 11.48
N ASP A 43 3.08 -4.31 12.80
CA ASP A 43 2.00 -4.59 13.75
C ASP A 43 0.68 -3.87 13.39
N GLU A 44 -0.44 -4.57 13.50
CA GLU A 44 -1.77 -4.07 13.12
C GLU A 44 -2.15 -2.76 13.82
N SER A 45 -1.82 -2.60 15.12
CA SER A 45 -2.12 -1.38 15.88
C SER A 45 -1.42 -0.14 15.31
N ARG A 46 -0.17 -0.27 14.88
CA ARG A 46 0.58 0.80 14.22
C ARG A 46 0.00 1.14 12.86
N LEU A 47 -0.45 0.13 12.11
CA LEU A 47 -1.07 0.34 10.81
C LEU A 47 -2.40 1.10 10.92
N VAL A 48 -3.23 0.73 11.90
CA VAL A 48 -4.51 1.42 12.15
C VAL A 48 -4.28 2.88 12.52
N GLU A 49 -3.31 3.18 13.39
CA GLU A 49 -2.95 4.55 13.73
C GLU A 49 -2.41 5.33 12.53
N ARG A 50 -1.43 4.77 11.82
CA ARG A 50 -0.79 5.37 10.63
C ARG A 50 -1.81 5.70 9.55
N PHE A 51 -2.60 4.72 9.15
CA PHE A 51 -3.57 4.90 8.06
C PHE A 51 -4.83 5.65 8.50
N GLY A 52 -5.16 5.68 9.79
CA GLY A 52 -6.21 6.56 10.33
C GLY A 52 -5.88 8.05 10.12
N LYS A 53 -4.62 8.45 10.36
CA LYS A 53 -4.15 9.82 10.09
C LYS A 53 -4.21 10.15 8.59
N VAL A 54 -3.80 9.20 7.73
CA VAL A 54 -3.89 9.36 6.27
C VAL A 54 -5.35 9.52 5.83
N ALA A 55 -6.28 8.71 6.36
CA ALA A 55 -7.69 8.80 6.04
C ALA A 55 -8.26 10.18 6.35
N ALA A 56 -8.04 10.69 7.55
CA ALA A 56 -8.50 12.02 7.97
C ALA A 56 -7.92 13.15 7.10
N TYR A 57 -6.63 13.05 6.77
CA TYR A 57 -5.99 14.02 5.88
C TYR A 57 -6.57 14.00 4.47
N LEU A 58 -6.72 12.82 3.87
CA LEU A 58 -7.27 12.68 2.52
C LEU A 58 -8.73 13.14 2.45
N GLU A 59 -9.55 12.83 3.47
CA GLU A 59 -10.93 13.28 3.56
C GLU A 59 -11.01 14.81 3.51
N ALA A 60 -10.19 15.49 4.33
CA ALA A 60 -10.13 16.95 4.36
C ALA A 60 -9.67 17.57 3.02
N ARG A 61 -8.79 16.88 2.27
CA ARG A 61 -8.24 17.38 1.00
C ARG A 61 -9.10 17.09 -0.21
N LEU A 62 -9.79 15.96 -0.21
CA LEU A 62 -10.57 15.49 -1.38
C LEU A 62 -12.05 15.86 -1.31
N GLY A 63 -12.56 16.19 -0.12
CA GLY A 63 -13.97 16.51 0.09
C GLY A 63 -14.92 15.31 -0.11
N VAL A 64 -14.40 14.10 -0.02
CA VAL A 64 -15.19 12.84 -0.02
C VAL A 64 -14.85 12.05 1.24
N PRO A 65 -15.78 11.27 1.81
CA PRO A 65 -15.46 10.40 2.94
C PRO A 65 -14.31 9.44 2.59
N VAL A 66 -13.36 9.25 3.51
CA VAL A 66 -12.22 8.35 3.29
C VAL A 66 -12.14 7.32 4.41
N ARG A 67 -11.99 6.05 4.06
CA ARG A 67 -11.96 4.96 5.02
C ARG A 67 -10.80 4.00 4.77
N TYR A 68 -10.00 3.78 5.80
CA TYR A 68 -9.03 2.70 5.84
C TYR A 68 -9.69 1.38 6.25
N ILE A 69 -9.37 0.28 5.57
CA ILE A 69 -9.72 -1.06 6.00
C ILE A 69 -8.45 -1.90 6.17
N PRO A 70 -8.22 -2.50 7.35
CA PRO A 70 -7.08 -3.39 7.56
C PRO A 70 -7.30 -4.72 6.84
N VAL A 71 -6.20 -5.35 6.44
CA VAL A 71 -6.17 -6.69 5.86
C VAL A 71 -5.16 -7.56 6.59
N LYS A 72 -5.32 -8.88 6.53
CA LYS A 72 -4.51 -9.83 7.32
C LYS A 72 -3.26 -10.33 6.59
N SER A 73 -3.07 -10.02 5.31
CA SER A 73 -1.90 -10.45 4.54
C SER A 73 -1.70 -9.60 3.29
N TYR A 74 -0.50 -9.65 2.73
CA TYR A 74 -0.17 -9.01 1.45
C TYR A 74 -1.08 -9.48 0.30
N PRO A 75 -1.31 -10.80 0.11
CA PRO A 75 -2.27 -11.25 -0.90
C PRO A 75 -3.69 -10.75 -0.66
N ALA A 76 -4.13 -10.62 0.60
CA ALA A 76 -5.45 -10.08 0.91
C ALA A 76 -5.60 -8.62 0.48
N ALA A 77 -4.53 -7.80 0.58
CA ALA A 77 -4.53 -6.43 0.05
C ALA A 77 -4.71 -6.41 -1.47
N VAL A 78 -3.99 -7.27 -2.19
CA VAL A 78 -4.12 -7.41 -3.65
C VAL A 78 -5.53 -7.88 -4.02
N THR A 79 -6.08 -8.87 -3.31
CA THR A 79 -7.45 -9.38 -3.53
C THR A 79 -8.50 -8.29 -3.30
N ALA A 80 -8.41 -7.53 -2.20
CA ALA A 80 -9.32 -6.43 -1.93
C ALA A 80 -9.30 -5.36 -3.03
N PHE A 81 -8.12 -5.05 -3.54
CA PHE A 81 -7.92 -4.13 -4.66
C PHE A 81 -8.49 -4.69 -5.97
N THR A 82 -8.22 -5.95 -6.29
CA THR A 82 -8.71 -6.63 -7.51
C THR A 82 -10.24 -6.70 -7.53
N ASN A 83 -10.85 -7.01 -6.39
CA ASN A 83 -12.31 -7.12 -6.27
C ASN A 83 -13.02 -5.76 -6.14
N GLY A 84 -12.31 -4.63 -6.21
CA GLY A 84 -12.91 -3.30 -6.10
C GLY A 84 -13.39 -2.93 -4.69
N GLN A 85 -13.03 -3.70 -3.67
CA GLN A 85 -13.34 -3.41 -2.27
C GLN A 85 -12.57 -2.18 -1.75
N VAL A 86 -11.43 -1.88 -2.36
CA VAL A 86 -10.63 -0.68 -2.14
C VAL A 86 -10.25 -0.05 -3.46
N GLN A 87 -10.22 1.27 -3.52
CA GLN A 87 -9.89 2.06 -4.71
C GLN A 87 -8.43 2.55 -4.71
N LEU A 88 -7.82 2.59 -3.53
CA LEU A 88 -6.44 3.02 -3.32
C LEU A 88 -5.75 2.02 -2.39
N ALA A 89 -4.45 1.79 -2.58
CA ALA A 89 -3.68 0.95 -1.68
C ALA A 89 -2.23 1.40 -1.56
N TRP A 90 -1.69 1.30 -0.33
CA TRP A 90 -0.26 1.35 -0.06
C TRP A 90 0.32 -0.04 -0.25
N PHE A 91 1.03 -0.25 -1.35
CA PHE A 91 1.65 -1.51 -1.72
C PHE A 91 3.18 -1.42 -1.65
N GLY A 92 3.83 -2.56 -1.40
CA GLY A 92 5.22 -2.73 -1.79
C GLY A 92 5.35 -2.82 -3.32
N GLY A 93 6.55 -2.66 -3.84
CA GLY A 93 6.80 -2.66 -5.29
C GLY A 93 6.24 -3.90 -5.98
N PHE A 94 6.50 -5.09 -5.43
CA PHE A 94 6.05 -6.35 -6.01
C PHE A 94 4.53 -6.55 -5.92
N THR A 95 3.92 -6.30 -4.76
CA THR A 95 2.45 -6.36 -4.64
C THR A 95 1.74 -5.34 -5.52
N GLY A 96 2.32 -4.14 -5.69
CA GLY A 96 1.80 -3.13 -6.61
C GLY A 96 1.89 -3.58 -8.08
N VAL A 97 2.98 -4.26 -8.48
CA VAL A 97 3.07 -4.88 -9.82
C VAL A 97 1.98 -5.94 -10.01
N GLN A 98 1.78 -6.83 -9.02
CA GLN A 98 0.72 -7.84 -9.07
C GLN A 98 -0.68 -7.20 -9.18
N ALA A 99 -0.97 -6.19 -8.36
CA ALA A 99 -2.25 -5.49 -8.36
C ALA A 99 -2.53 -4.80 -9.70
N ARG A 100 -1.55 -4.09 -10.27
CA ARG A 100 -1.69 -3.42 -11.58
C ARG A 100 -1.80 -4.39 -12.75
N LYS A 101 -1.15 -5.56 -12.67
CA LYS A 101 -1.33 -6.62 -13.66
C LYS A 101 -2.77 -7.17 -13.61
N ALA A 102 -3.33 -7.35 -12.41
CA ALA A 102 -4.68 -7.88 -12.21
C ALA A 102 -5.79 -6.88 -12.53
N VAL A 103 -5.54 -5.57 -12.41
CA VAL A 103 -6.54 -4.50 -12.65
C VAL A 103 -5.99 -3.52 -13.67
N PRO A 104 -6.28 -3.72 -14.98
CA PRO A 104 -5.83 -2.82 -16.04
C PRO A 104 -6.26 -1.36 -15.80
N GLY A 105 -5.42 -0.41 -16.20
CA GLY A 105 -5.65 1.02 -15.99
C GLY A 105 -5.23 1.52 -14.61
N SER A 106 -4.90 0.65 -13.66
CA SER A 106 -4.39 1.05 -12.34
C SER A 106 -3.02 1.69 -12.43
N GLN A 107 -2.77 2.69 -11.59
CA GLN A 107 -1.57 3.52 -11.64
C GLN A 107 -0.91 3.64 -10.27
N ALA A 108 0.41 3.49 -10.24
CA ALA A 108 1.24 4.01 -9.15
C ALA A 108 1.27 5.54 -9.30
N ILE A 109 0.88 6.28 -8.26
CA ILE A 109 0.71 7.73 -8.32
C ILE A 109 1.63 8.51 -7.39
N ALA A 110 2.05 7.90 -6.28
CA ALA A 110 2.97 8.51 -5.33
C ALA A 110 3.80 7.43 -4.62
N GLN A 111 5.02 7.77 -4.24
CA GLN A 111 5.92 6.94 -3.43
C GLN A 111 6.64 7.82 -2.41
N GLY A 112 7.21 7.23 -1.35
CA GLY A 112 8.17 7.96 -0.54
C GLY A 112 9.41 8.34 -1.35
N ALA A 113 10.05 9.45 -1.03
CA ALA A 113 11.29 9.84 -1.73
C ALA A 113 12.37 8.76 -1.61
N GLU A 114 12.42 8.08 -0.48
CA GLU A 114 13.34 6.99 -0.16
C GLU A 114 13.00 5.70 -0.92
N ASP A 115 11.74 5.53 -1.35
CA ASP A 115 11.29 4.30 -2.01
C ASP A 115 11.84 4.12 -3.43
N ALA A 116 12.38 5.18 -4.04
CA ALA A 116 13.05 5.09 -5.34
C ALA A 116 14.39 4.33 -5.25
N ALA A 117 15.01 4.28 -4.06
CA ALA A 117 16.29 3.64 -3.81
C ALA A 117 16.24 2.80 -2.53
N PHE A 118 15.22 1.97 -2.42
CA PHE A 118 14.93 1.12 -1.28
C PHE A 118 15.91 -0.05 -1.16
N LYS A 119 16.00 -0.66 0.03
CA LYS A 119 16.96 -1.72 0.31
C LYS A 119 16.39 -2.82 1.19
N THR A 120 16.95 -4.01 1.04
CA THR A 120 16.78 -5.11 1.98
C THR A 120 17.99 -5.16 2.90
N TYR A 121 17.75 -5.34 4.19
CA TYR A 121 18.78 -5.81 5.12
C TYR A 121 18.67 -7.32 5.31
N LEU A 122 19.81 -8.02 5.22
CA LEU A 122 19.95 -9.33 5.84
C LEU A 122 20.39 -9.11 7.27
N ILE A 123 19.61 -9.63 8.21
CA ILE A 123 19.89 -9.56 9.65
C ILE A 123 20.22 -10.95 10.17
N ALA A 124 21.12 -11.03 11.14
CA ALA A 124 21.50 -12.30 11.73
C ALA A 124 21.51 -12.24 13.25
N ASN A 125 21.14 -13.35 13.88
CA ASN A 125 21.33 -13.53 15.32
C ASN A 125 22.82 -13.58 15.66
N ALA A 126 23.24 -12.92 16.71
CA ALA A 126 24.63 -12.82 17.12
C ALA A 126 25.29 -14.20 17.37
N ALA A 127 24.52 -15.20 17.82
CA ALA A 127 25.01 -16.57 18.01
C ALA A 127 25.49 -17.24 16.73
N THR A 128 25.15 -16.70 15.53
CA THR A 128 25.64 -17.23 14.25
C THR A 128 27.12 -16.94 14.01
N GLY A 129 27.70 -15.94 14.68
CA GLY A 129 29.05 -15.46 14.44
C GLY A 129 29.22 -14.68 13.13
N LEU A 130 28.16 -14.52 12.31
CA LEU A 130 28.19 -13.77 11.05
C LEU A 130 28.52 -12.29 11.31
N LYS A 131 29.31 -11.69 10.43
CA LYS A 131 29.78 -10.31 10.56
C LYS A 131 29.24 -9.44 9.41
N PRO A 132 29.02 -8.14 9.64
CA PRO A 132 28.71 -7.19 8.59
C PRO A 132 29.76 -7.19 7.48
N GLY A 133 29.30 -7.14 6.22
CA GLY A 133 30.15 -7.10 5.03
C GLY A 133 29.48 -6.34 3.88
N LYS A 134 30.29 -5.95 2.88
CA LYS A 134 29.80 -5.28 1.66
C LYS A 134 29.26 -6.27 0.64
N ASP A 135 29.89 -7.44 0.54
CA ASP A 135 29.48 -8.49 -0.39
C ASP A 135 28.38 -9.36 0.22
N PHE A 136 27.60 -10.03 -0.64
CA PHE A 136 26.59 -10.95 -0.18
C PHE A 136 27.21 -12.04 0.72
N PRO A 137 26.70 -12.23 1.95
CA PRO A 137 27.34 -13.11 2.94
C PRO A 137 27.07 -14.58 2.62
N LYS A 138 27.95 -15.24 1.85
CA LYS A 138 27.77 -16.66 1.47
C LYS A 138 27.74 -17.61 2.67
N ASP A 139 28.28 -17.20 3.82
CA ASP A 139 28.26 -17.98 5.07
C ASP A 139 26.87 -18.10 5.70
N VAL A 140 25.84 -17.47 5.12
CA VAL A 140 24.43 -17.74 5.47
C VAL A 140 23.98 -19.14 5.04
N ALA A 141 24.67 -19.77 4.11
CA ALA A 141 24.40 -21.16 3.72
C ALA A 141 24.53 -22.08 4.93
N GLY A 142 23.63 -23.08 5.03
CA GLY A 142 23.56 -23.99 6.18
C GLY A 142 22.92 -23.39 7.44
N LYS A 143 22.49 -22.11 7.43
CA LYS A 143 21.72 -21.49 8.53
C LYS A 143 20.22 -21.56 8.25
N THR A 144 19.41 -21.46 9.30
CA THR A 144 17.96 -21.30 9.15
C THR A 144 17.65 -19.87 8.69
N PHE A 145 16.78 -19.72 7.70
CA PHE A 145 16.47 -18.46 7.06
C PHE A 145 14.97 -18.14 7.09
N THR A 146 14.59 -16.93 7.46
CA THR A 146 13.21 -16.45 7.31
C THR A 146 13.12 -15.28 6.33
N PHE A 147 12.24 -15.43 5.36
CA PHE A 147 11.72 -14.31 4.58
C PHE A 147 10.68 -13.53 5.38
N GLY A 148 10.28 -12.34 4.90
CA GLY A 148 9.10 -11.60 5.36
C GLY A 148 7.80 -12.23 4.85
N ALA A 149 6.87 -11.41 4.34
CA ALA A 149 5.67 -11.89 3.67
C ALA A 149 6.01 -12.49 2.29
N ARG A 150 5.23 -13.50 1.84
CA ARG A 150 5.46 -14.19 0.56
C ARG A 150 5.44 -13.27 -0.66
N ALA A 151 4.66 -12.19 -0.63
CA ALA A 151 4.56 -11.21 -1.70
C ALA A 151 5.29 -9.89 -1.39
N SER A 152 6.20 -9.86 -0.41
CA SER A 152 7.02 -8.70 -0.10
C SER A 152 8.14 -8.51 -1.14
N THR A 153 8.45 -7.27 -1.50
CA THR A 153 9.60 -6.93 -2.33
C THR A 153 10.90 -7.14 -1.54
N SER A 154 11.08 -6.34 -0.49
CA SER A 154 12.29 -6.32 0.35
C SER A 154 12.39 -7.53 1.28
N GLY A 155 11.27 -8.14 1.68
CA GLY A 155 11.27 -9.32 2.54
C GLY A 155 11.28 -10.65 1.78
N ARG A 156 11.06 -10.67 0.45
CA ARG A 156 10.98 -11.95 -0.30
C ARG A 156 11.59 -11.86 -1.70
N LEU A 157 11.06 -11.05 -2.59
CA LEU A 157 11.44 -11.03 -4.01
C LEU A 157 12.94 -10.75 -4.17
N MET A 158 13.39 -9.61 -3.67
CA MET A 158 14.78 -9.17 -3.84
C MET A 158 15.77 -10.03 -3.06
N PRO A 159 15.53 -10.41 -1.77
CA PRO A 159 16.40 -11.36 -1.08
C PRO A 159 16.55 -12.68 -1.82
N GLU A 160 15.46 -13.26 -2.35
CA GLU A 160 15.54 -14.51 -3.11
C GLU A 160 16.33 -14.34 -4.40
N TYR A 161 16.14 -13.22 -5.11
CA TYR A 161 16.93 -12.90 -6.30
C TYR A 161 18.44 -12.88 -6.00
N PHE A 162 18.86 -12.18 -4.93
CA PHE A 162 20.26 -12.11 -4.55
C PHE A 162 20.81 -13.46 -4.04
N ILE A 163 20.00 -14.24 -3.31
CA ILE A 163 20.36 -15.60 -2.91
C ILE A 163 20.63 -16.48 -4.14
N ARG A 164 19.73 -16.44 -5.14
CA ARG A 164 19.89 -17.22 -6.38
C ARG A 164 21.13 -16.81 -7.18
N GLN A 165 21.49 -15.52 -7.16
CA GLN A 165 22.74 -15.04 -7.78
C GLN A 165 23.99 -15.52 -7.01
N ALA A 166 23.93 -15.52 -5.67
CA ALA A 166 25.04 -15.96 -4.83
C ALA A 166 25.27 -17.47 -4.87
N PHE A 167 24.20 -18.26 -5.12
CA PHE A 167 24.22 -19.72 -5.15
C PHE A 167 23.58 -20.25 -6.45
N PRO A 168 24.21 -20.03 -7.61
CA PRO A 168 23.66 -20.43 -8.89
C PRO A 168 23.42 -21.94 -8.97
N GLY A 169 22.25 -22.31 -9.53
CA GLY A 169 21.86 -23.74 -9.69
C GLY A 169 21.39 -24.44 -8.42
N ARG A 170 21.42 -23.79 -7.24
CA ARG A 170 20.93 -24.36 -5.99
C ARG A 170 19.52 -23.81 -5.69
N SER A 171 18.63 -24.70 -5.24
CA SER A 171 17.34 -24.33 -4.68
C SER A 171 17.47 -23.80 -3.24
N LEU A 172 16.45 -23.13 -2.71
CA LEU A 172 16.51 -22.56 -1.36
C LEU A 172 16.72 -23.62 -0.27
N ASP A 173 16.12 -24.80 -0.42
CA ASP A 173 16.28 -25.95 0.49
C ASP A 173 17.65 -26.61 0.42
N GLN A 174 18.39 -26.43 -0.68
CA GLN A 174 19.80 -26.82 -0.79
C GLN A 174 20.76 -25.80 -0.18
N VAL A 175 20.31 -24.55 -0.03
CA VAL A 175 21.11 -23.49 0.63
C VAL A 175 20.82 -23.45 2.13
N PHE A 176 19.57 -23.57 2.54
CA PHE A 176 19.11 -23.39 3.90
C PHE A 176 18.42 -24.66 4.42
N PRO A 177 18.80 -25.22 5.57
CA PRO A 177 18.16 -26.42 6.14
C PRO A 177 16.70 -26.17 6.55
N ARG A 178 16.32 -24.92 6.78
CA ARG A 178 14.95 -24.50 7.05
C ARG A 178 14.72 -23.10 6.51
N VAL A 179 13.65 -22.95 5.70
CA VAL A 179 13.16 -21.68 5.19
C VAL A 179 11.79 -21.40 5.81
N GLY A 180 11.61 -20.19 6.35
CA GLY A 180 10.34 -19.73 6.90
C GLY A 180 9.84 -18.45 6.25
N PHE A 181 8.62 -18.06 6.63
CA PHE A 181 8.00 -16.79 6.26
C PHE A 181 7.39 -16.18 7.53
N SER A 182 7.86 -15.02 7.93
CA SER A 182 7.40 -14.33 9.15
C SER A 182 6.02 -13.69 9.01
N GLY A 183 5.67 -13.28 7.78
CA GLY A 183 4.43 -12.59 7.47
C GLY A 183 4.56 -11.07 7.39
N ASP A 184 5.41 -10.45 8.21
CA ASP A 184 5.70 -9.03 8.23
C ASP A 184 7.14 -8.75 8.71
N HIS A 185 7.59 -7.48 8.62
CA HIS A 185 8.97 -7.12 8.94
C HIS A 185 9.25 -7.06 10.44
N THR A 186 8.31 -6.57 11.24
CA THR A 186 8.46 -6.56 12.72
C THR A 186 8.63 -8.00 13.24
N ARG A 187 7.82 -8.93 12.72
CA ARG A 187 7.92 -10.34 13.07
C ARG A 187 9.22 -10.98 12.60
N THR A 188 9.76 -10.58 11.42
CA THR A 188 11.10 -11.03 10.98
C THR A 188 12.17 -10.68 12.02
N ILE A 189 12.20 -9.43 12.47
CA ILE A 189 13.17 -8.96 13.47
C ILE A 189 13.04 -9.79 14.76
N GLN A 190 11.82 -9.97 15.26
CA GLN A 190 11.57 -10.75 16.48
C GLN A 190 12.04 -12.20 16.38
N LEU A 191 11.77 -12.87 15.24
CA LEU A 191 12.16 -14.25 15.02
C LEU A 191 13.68 -14.44 14.95
N VAL A 192 14.40 -13.49 14.35
CA VAL A 192 15.85 -13.54 14.32
C VAL A 192 16.44 -13.15 15.66
N GLN A 193 15.94 -12.11 16.31
CA GLN A 193 16.41 -11.68 17.63
C GLN A 193 16.22 -12.76 18.69
N SER A 194 15.11 -13.49 18.67
CA SER A 194 14.86 -14.61 19.59
C SER A 194 15.67 -15.89 19.28
N GLY A 195 16.39 -15.92 18.14
CA GLY A 195 17.12 -17.12 17.70
C GLY A 195 16.23 -18.21 17.07
N ALA A 196 14.93 -17.97 16.88
CA ALA A 196 14.02 -18.90 16.20
C ALA A 196 14.44 -19.14 14.73
N PHE A 197 15.05 -18.14 14.12
CA PHE A 197 15.78 -18.22 12.84
C PHE A 197 17.15 -17.58 13.00
N ALA A 198 18.15 -18.13 12.33
CA ALA A 198 19.51 -17.63 12.37
C ALA A 198 19.68 -16.33 11.57
N VAL A 199 19.01 -16.25 10.41
CA VAL A 199 19.09 -15.14 9.46
C VAL A 199 17.68 -14.78 8.98
N GLY A 200 17.47 -13.51 8.67
CA GLY A 200 16.21 -13.03 8.08
C GLY A 200 16.41 -11.88 7.11
N ALA A 201 15.43 -11.69 6.22
CA ALA A 201 15.38 -10.57 5.31
C ALA A 201 14.33 -9.56 5.76
N VAL A 202 14.73 -8.31 5.93
CA VAL A 202 13.87 -7.25 6.43
C VAL A 202 14.02 -5.97 5.61
N ASP A 203 12.98 -5.19 5.57
CA ASP A 203 12.90 -3.82 5.08
C ASP A 203 13.77 -2.91 5.98
N TYR A 204 14.64 -2.12 5.37
CA TYR A 204 15.53 -1.24 6.12
C TYR A 204 14.78 -0.17 6.94
N ALA A 205 13.69 0.38 6.39
CA ALA A 205 12.95 1.46 7.06
C ALA A 205 12.22 0.93 8.31
N VAL A 206 11.64 -0.28 8.24
CA VAL A 206 11.06 -0.91 9.43
C VAL A 206 12.14 -1.27 10.45
N TRP A 207 13.31 -1.77 10.00
CA TRP A 207 14.45 -1.99 10.88
C TRP A 207 14.85 -0.72 11.63
N ASP A 208 14.99 0.40 10.91
CA ASP A 208 15.38 1.68 11.50
C ASP A 208 14.32 2.22 12.48
N LEU A 209 13.03 2.09 12.13
CA LEU A 209 11.91 2.45 13.02
C LEU A 209 11.90 1.61 14.31
N GLU A 210 12.09 0.28 14.20
CA GLU A 210 12.15 -0.61 15.37
C GLU A 210 13.39 -0.35 16.23
N THR A 211 14.53 -0.02 15.59
CA THR A 211 15.77 0.36 16.26
C THR A 211 15.59 1.68 17.03
N LYS A 212 15.02 2.71 16.38
CA LYS A 212 14.70 4.00 17.00
C LYS A 212 13.73 3.84 18.18
N ALA A 213 12.81 2.88 18.08
CA ALA A 213 11.86 2.56 19.14
C ALA A 213 12.47 1.71 20.29
N GLY A 214 13.76 1.37 20.24
CA GLY A 214 14.44 0.55 21.25
C GLY A 214 14.00 -0.93 21.27
N LYS A 215 13.39 -1.42 20.20
CA LYS A 215 12.88 -2.81 20.10
C LYS A 215 13.89 -3.78 19.48
N VAL A 216 14.98 -3.27 18.95
CA VAL A 216 16.11 -4.04 18.43
C VAL A 216 17.23 -4.03 19.46
N ASP A 217 17.60 -5.21 19.95
CA ASP A 217 18.78 -5.36 20.82
C ASP A 217 20.02 -5.64 19.96
N PRO A 218 20.95 -4.68 19.82
CA PRO A 218 22.14 -4.83 18.97
C PRO A 218 23.12 -5.90 19.47
N LYS A 219 22.96 -6.39 20.71
CA LYS A 219 23.74 -7.52 21.25
C LYS A 219 23.25 -8.86 20.74
N THR A 220 21.98 -8.95 20.32
CA THR A 220 21.35 -10.21 19.91
C THR A 220 21.08 -10.31 18.41
N VAL A 221 20.87 -9.17 17.72
CA VAL A 221 20.62 -9.14 16.28
C VAL A 221 21.32 -7.96 15.62
N THR A 222 21.88 -8.17 14.43
CA THR A 222 22.60 -7.15 13.69
C THR A 222 22.39 -7.29 12.19
N VAL A 223 22.50 -6.18 11.46
CA VAL A 223 22.54 -6.17 10.00
C VAL A 223 23.90 -6.72 9.55
N ILE A 224 23.87 -7.76 8.73
CA ILE A 224 25.07 -8.38 8.17
C ILE A 224 25.32 -8.01 6.72
N TRP A 225 24.28 -7.53 6.01
CA TRP A 225 24.40 -7.10 4.63
C TRP A 225 23.25 -6.18 4.22
N GLU A 226 23.57 -5.22 3.36
CA GLU A 226 22.66 -4.30 2.71
C GLU A 226 22.63 -4.58 1.21
N SER A 227 21.45 -4.71 0.63
CA SER A 227 21.30 -4.96 -0.81
C SER A 227 21.63 -3.72 -1.64
N PRO A 228 21.95 -3.90 -2.95
CA PRO A 228 21.79 -2.83 -3.93
C PRO A 228 20.37 -2.25 -3.90
N ALA A 229 20.22 -0.98 -4.31
CA ALA A 229 18.97 -0.26 -4.30
C ALA A 229 18.00 -0.80 -5.37
N PHE A 230 16.69 -0.74 -5.05
CA PHE A 230 15.58 -1.08 -5.94
C PHE A 230 14.35 -0.24 -5.59
N PRO A 231 13.36 -0.05 -6.50
CA PRO A 231 12.11 0.63 -6.17
C PRO A 231 11.23 -0.25 -5.27
N ASP A 232 10.60 0.33 -4.24
CA ASP A 232 9.67 -0.46 -3.40
C ASP A 232 8.33 0.26 -3.22
N TYR A 233 7.98 0.73 -2.05
CA TYR A 233 6.61 1.13 -1.69
C TYR A 233 6.01 2.24 -2.56
N GLN A 234 4.67 2.18 -2.71
CA GLN A 234 3.92 3.13 -3.52
C GLN A 234 2.43 3.15 -3.18
N TRP A 235 1.81 4.28 -3.41
CA TRP A 235 0.36 4.43 -3.50
C TRP A 235 -0.09 4.05 -4.91
N THR A 236 -0.95 3.03 -5.01
CA THR A 236 -1.55 2.58 -6.27
C THR A 236 -3.05 2.83 -6.24
N VAL A 237 -3.57 3.49 -7.27
CA VAL A 237 -4.99 3.79 -7.45
C VAL A 237 -5.56 2.93 -8.59
N ARG A 238 -6.83 2.52 -8.46
CA ARG A 238 -7.57 1.82 -9.52
C ARG A 238 -7.84 2.73 -10.71
N GLY A 239 -7.90 2.14 -11.91
CA GLY A 239 -8.18 2.89 -13.14
C GLY A 239 -9.62 3.38 -13.29
N ASP A 240 -10.55 2.89 -12.47
CA ASP A 240 -11.98 3.20 -12.53
C ASP A 240 -12.43 4.32 -11.57
N VAL A 241 -11.51 4.93 -10.81
CA VAL A 241 -11.85 5.98 -9.83
C VAL A 241 -12.45 7.23 -10.45
N GLU A 242 -12.05 7.57 -11.67
CA GLU A 242 -12.61 8.72 -12.40
C GLU A 242 -14.11 8.57 -12.68
N GLN A 243 -14.60 7.33 -12.88
CA GLN A 243 -16.00 7.03 -13.11
C GLN A 243 -16.84 7.29 -11.85
N THR A 244 -16.23 7.08 -10.68
CA THR A 244 -16.90 7.18 -9.38
C THR A 244 -16.84 8.59 -8.79
N TYR A 245 -15.66 9.25 -8.89
CA TYR A 245 -15.37 10.52 -8.21
C TYR A 245 -15.21 11.70 -9.15
N GLY A 246 -15.42 11.48 -10.47
CA GLY A 246 -15.35 12.51 -11.51
C GLY A 246 -13.94 12.70 -12.07
N ALA A 247 -13.90 13.32 -13.25
CA ALA A 247 -12.67 13.57 -13.99
C ALA A 247 -11.62 14.34 -13.16
N GLY A 248 -10.35 13.95 -13.31
CA GLY A 248 -9.22 14.52 -12.59
C GLY A 248 -9.10 14.08 -11.13
N PHE A 249 -9.86 13.07 -10.69
CA PHE A 249 -9.76 12.58 -9.30
C PHE A 249 -8.39 11.98 -8.99
N THR A 250 -7.81 11.23 -9.92
CA THR A 250 -6.46 10.65 -9.78
C THR A 250 -5.41 11.73 -9.54
N ASP A 251 -5.49 12.85 -10.27
CA ASP A 251 -4.56 13.97 -10.12
C ASP A 251 -4.77 14.70 -8.79
N ARG A 252 -6.03 14.89 -8.36
CA ARG A 252 -6.33 15.45 -7.03
C ARG A 252 -5.77 14.55 -5.91
N LEU A 253 -5.95 13.24 -6.04
CA LEU A 253 -5.43 12.27 -5.08
C LEU A 253 -3.89 12.25 -5.05
N ARG A 254 -3.23 12.28 -6.22
CA ARG A 254 -1.77 12.42 -6.32
C ARG A 254 -1.30 13.71 -5.65
N THR A 255 -1.94 14.84 -5.94
CA THR A 255 -1.62 16.13 -5.33
C THR A 255 -1.81 16.11 -3.82
N ALA A 256 -2.89 15.50 -3.32
CA ALA A 256 -3.12 15.36 -1.89
C ALA A 256 -2.01 14.53 -1.22
N LEU A 257 -1.67 13.37 -1.77
CA LEU A 257 -0.61 12.50 -1.23
C LEU A 257 0.77 13.18 -1.24
N THR A 258 1.15 13.79 -2.37
CA THR A 258 2.46 14.46 -2.50
C THR A 258 2.53 15.79 -1.74
N GLY A 259 1.40 16.34 -1.35
CA GLY A 259 1.28 17.55 -0.52
C GLY A 259 1.30 17.26 1.00
N ILE A 260 1.48 16.01 1.43
CA ILE A 260 1.63 15.69 2.85
C ILE A 260 2.97 16.24 3.34
N THR A 261 2.92 17.13 4.34
CA THR A 261 4.10 17.71 5.00
C THR A 261 4.11 17.48 6.51
N ASP A 262 3.01 16.93 7.06
CA ASP A 262 2.88 16.67 8.49
C ASP A 262 3.79 15.49 8.91
N PRO A 263 4.78 15.74 9.80
CA PRO A 263 5.64 14.69 10.31
C PRO A 263 4.85 13.56 11.02
N ALA A 264 3.72 13.88 11.66
CA ALA A 264 2.90 12.88 12.33
C ALA A 264 2.27 11.86 11.37
N ILE A 265 2.19 12.19 10.06
CA ILE A 265 1.79 11.27 9.00
C ILE A 265 3.01 10.59 8.38
N LEU A 266 4.09 11.32 8.11
CA LEU A 266 5.26 10.82 7.35
C LEU A 266 6.19 9.91 8.19
N GLU A 267 6.46 10.27 9.44
CA GLU A 267 7.37 9.52 10.32
C GLU A 267 6.97 8.04 10.51
N PRO A 268 5.67 7.68 10.70
CA PRO A 268 5.26 6.28 10.81
C PRO A 268 5.52 5.44 9.55
N PHE A 269 5.69 6.08 8.39
CA PHE A 269 6.15 5.41 7.16
C PHE A 269 7.68 5.32 7.08
N GLY A 270 8.42 6.07 7.89
CA GLY A 270 9.86 6.24 7.75
C GLY A 270 10.22 7.02 6.47
N ARG A 271 9.41 7.99 6.07
CA ARG A 271 9.60 8.77 4.84
C ARG A 271 9.67 10.26 5.15
N SER A 272 10.51 10.96 4.40
CA SER A 272 10.66 12.42 4.50
C SER A 272 9.55 13.18 3.77
N LYS A 273 9.04 12.61 2.69
CA LYS A 273 7.94 13.14 1.86
C LYS A 273 7.45 12.09 0.88
N PHE A 274 6.26 12.30 0.32
CA PHE A 274 5.83 11.58 -0.88
C PHE A 274 6.14 12.38 -2.15
N VAL A 275 6.52 11.68 -3.22
CA VAL A 275 6.83 12.23 -4.54
C VAL A 275 6.02 11.51 -5.62
N PRO A 276 5.71 12.17 -6.76
CA PRO A 276 5.03 11.50 -7.87
C PRO A 276 5.85 10.31 -8.39
N VAL A 277 5.16 9.27 -8.84
CA VAL A 277 5.75 8.11 -9.49
C VAL A 277 4.82 7.58 -10.58
N THR A 278 5.35 6.77 -11.48
CA THR A 278 4.58 6.07 -12.52
C THR A 278 4.88 4.58 -12.50
N ASN A 279 4.06 3.79 -13.19
CA ASN A 279 4.22 2.34 -13.31
C ASN A 279 5.60 1.93 -13.86
N ALA A 280 6.20 2.77 -14.71
CA ALA A 280 7.49 2.50 -15.34
C ALA A 280 8.64 2.34 -14.32
N ALA A 281 8.57 3.02 -13.17
CA ALA A 281 9.56 2.90 -12.11
C ALA A 281 9.72 1.45 -11.58
N TYR A 282 8.67 0.64 -11.70
CA TYR A 282 8.61 -0.74 -11.17
C TYR A 282 8.85 -1.82 -12.20
N ALA A 283 9.21 -1.46 -13.45
CA ALA A 283 9.53 -2.41 -14.51
C ALA A 283 10.64 -3.41 -14.11
N PRO A 284 11.73 -3.00 -13.41
CA PRO A 284 12.74 -3.94 -12.98
C PRO A 284 12.21 -5.05 -12.05
N LEU A 285 11.22 -4.74 -11.20
CA LEU A 285 10.63 -5.76 -10.31
C LEU A 285 9.77 -6.77 -11.07
N LEU A 286 9.18 -6.38 -12.20
CA LEU A 286 8.46 -7.29 -13.09
C LEU A 286 9.42 -8.34 -13.66
N GLU A 287 10.61 -7.92 -14.10
CA GLU A 287 11.65 -8.81 -14.63
C GLU A 287 12.20 -9.75 -13.56
N VAL A 288 12.52 -9.21 -12.38
CA VAL A 288 12.97 -10.03 -11.25
C VAL A 288 11.90 -11.03 -10.83
N GLY A 289 10.62 -10.62 -10.78
CA GLY A 289 9.50 -11.51 -10.47
C GLY A 289 9.40 -12.68 -11.43
N ARG A 290 9.55 -12.44 -12.73
CA ARG A 290 9.59 -13.48 -13.76
C ARG A 290 10.80 -14.39 -13.64
N SER A 291 12.00 -13.84 -13.46
CA SER A 291 13.24 -14.60 -13.35
C SER A 291 13.30 -15.51 -12.13
N THR A 292 12.60 -15.13 -11.06
CA THR A 292 12.50 -15.93 -9.82
C THR A 292 11.32 -16.93 -9.86
N GLY A 293 10.42 -16.84 -10.86
CA GLY A 293 9.20 -17.64 -10.92
C GLY A 293 8.15 -17.25 -9.86
N LEU A 294 8.24 -16.03 -9.32
CA LEU A 294 7.29 -15.50 -8.35
C LEU A 294 6.19 -14.64 -9.00
N LEU A 295 6.34 -14.36 -10.30
CA LEU A 295 5.35 -13.67 -11.11
C LEU A 295 5.22 -14.41 -12.45
N ASP A 296 4.01 -14.89 -12.73
CA ASP A 296 3.64 -15.54 -14.01
C ASP A 296 3.47 -14.54 -15.16
#